data_36c5d22387cc95733552824bc8e298ec
#
_entry.id   36c5d22387cc95733552824bc8e298ec
#
_cell.length_a   1.000
_cell.length_b   1.000
_cell.length_c   1.000
_cell.angle_alpha   90.00
_cell.angle_beta   90.00
_cell.angle_gamma   90.00
#
_symmetry.space_group_name_H-M   'P 1'
#
loop_
_entity.id
_entity.type
_entity.pdbx_description
1 polymer ?
#
loop_
_entity_poly.entity_id
_entity_poly.type
_entity_poly.pdbx_seq_one_letter_code
_entity_poly.pdbx_strand_id
1 'polypeptide(L)'
;DTGSLTASELAQRLQVSPASISKAITFLEGLDLVRRERDERRRERYVVDDDLWYRSMIRSARDNDQFIETARQGVGILGRGTPAATRLEKAARFLDFTSEGLIRAAEQGREVLYTKTETTPDGTATPRSDRA
;
A
#
# COMPACT_ATOMS: atom_id res chain seq x y z
N ASP A 1 1.91 -9.88 19.99
CA ASP A 1 1.08 -9.85 18.77
C ASP A 1 1.99 -10.08 17.56
N THR A 2 1.80 -11.19 16.86
CA THR A 2 2.70 -11.62 15.77
C THR A 2 2.47 -10.87 14.45
N GLY A 3 1.68 -9.80 14.44
CA GLY A 3 1.35 -9.05 13.22
C GLY A 3 0.56 -9.85 12.18
N SER A 4 0.10 -11.05 12.51
CA SER A 4 -0.64 -11.93 11.61
C SER A 4 -1.77 -12.66 12.31
N LEU A 5 -2.88 -12.90 11.62
CA LEU A 5 -4.06 -13.62 12.12
C LEU A 5 -4.57 -14.62 11.08
N THR A 6 -5.15 -15.72 11.56
CA THR A 6 -5.90 -16.66 10.71
C THR A 6 -7.32 -16.15 10.44
N ALA A 7 -7.99 -16.71 9.44
CA ALA A 7 -9.40 -16.39 9.15
C ALA A 7 -10.32 -16.63 10.37
N SER A 8 -10.07 -17.72 11.11
CA SER A 8 -10.82 -18.06 12.31
C SER A 8 -10.62 -17.06 13.44
N GLU A 9 -9.37 -16.64 13.69
CA GLU A 9 -9.05 -15.62 14.68
C GLU A 9 -9.67 -14.27 14.32
N LEU A 10 -9.65 -13.89 13.03
CA LEU A 10 -10.31 -12.69 12.53
C LEU A 10 -11.82 -12.73 12.73
N ALA A 11 -12.48 -13.83 12.32
CA ALA A 11 -13.92 -14.00 12.48
C ALA A 11 -14.35 -13.88 13.96
N GLN A 12 -13.59 -14.51 14.85
CA GLN A 12 -13.86 -14.48 16.28
C GLN A 12 -13.64 -13.08 16.88
N ARG A 13 -12.52 -12.40 16.56
CA ARG A 13 -12.23 -11.07 17.10
C ARG A 13 -13.18 -9.99 16.59
N LEU A 14 -13.58 -10.07 15.31
CA LEU A 14 -14.45 -9.09 14.66
C LEU A 14 -15.94 -9.43 14.80
N GLN A 15 -16.28 -10.60 15.37
CA GLN A 15 -17.67 -11.07 15.53
C GLN A 15 -18.43 -11.09 14.20
N VAL A 16 -17.80 -11.55 13.13
CA VAL A 16 -18.36 -11.64 11.78
C VAL A 16 -18.29 -13.07 11.25
N SER A 17 -19.07 -13.37 10.21
CA SER A 17 -19.09 -14.71 9.61
C SER A 17 -17.79 -15.02 8.86
N PRO A 18 -17.39 -16.30 8.75
CA PRO A 18 -16.26 -16.72 7.92
C PRO A 18 -16.37 -16.27 6.46
N ALA A 19 -17.59 -16.23 5.92
CA ALA A 19 -17.84 -15.75 4.56
C ALA A 19 -17.53 -14.26 4.40
N SER A 20 -17.83 -13.45 5.43
CA SER A 20 -17.48 -12.02 5.45
C SER A 20 -15.98 -11.83 5.48
N ILE A 21 -15.25 -12.61 6.29
CA ILE A 21 -13.78 -12.60 6.32
C ILE A 21 -13.21 -12.96 4.94
N SER A 22 -13.68 -14.04 4.32
CA SER A 22 -13.19 -14.47 3.00
C SER A 22 -13.35 -13.36 1.94
N LYS A 23 -14.50 -12.70 1.90
CA LYS A 23 -14.75 -11.58 0.97
C LYS A 23 -13.84 -10.39 1.24
N ALA A 24 -13.70 -10.02 2.52
CA ALA A 24 -12.85 -8.89 2.91
C ALA A 24 -11.37 -9.16 2.57
N ILE A 25 -10.86 -10.37 2.85
CA ILE A 25 -9.50 -10.76 2.52
C ILE A 25 -9.27 -10.73 1.00
N THR A 26 -10.17 -11.31 0.21
CA THR A 26 -10.07 -11.28 -1.26
C THR A 26 -10.00 -9.84 -1.79
N PHE A 27 -10.82 -8.95 -1.26
CA PHE A 27 -10.81 -7.54 -1.61
C PHE A 27 -9.47 -6.86 -1.24
N LEU A 28 -9.00 -7.07 -0.01
CA LEU A 28 -7.75 -6.48 0.48
C LEU A 28 -6.51 -7.04 -0.23
N GLU A 29 -6.50 -8.34 -0.57
CA GLU A 29 -5.45 -8.93 -1.40
C GLU A 29 -5.43 -8.32 -2.81
N GLY A 30 -6.61 -8.06 -3.38
CA GLY A 30 -6.73 -7.38 -4.66
C GLY A 30 -6.13 -5.98 -4.67
N LEU A 31 -6.07 -5.32 -3.52
CA LEU A 31 -5.44 -4.00 -3.31
C LEU A 31 -3.98 -4.10 -2.82
N ASP A 32 -3.41 -5.29 -2.71
CA ASP A 32 -2.10 -5.55 -2.09
C ASP A 32 -1.98 -5.03 -0.63
N LEU A 33 -3.10 -4.97 0.08
CA LEU A 33 -3.15 -4.52 1.48
C LEU A 33 -2.97 -5.65 2.49
N VAL A 34 -3.08 -6.88 2.07
CA VAL A 34 -2.89 -8.08 2.88
C VAL A 34 -2.22 -9.14 2.01
N ARG A 35 -1.33 -9.90 2.58
CA ARG A 35 -0.78 -11.10 1.93
C ARG A 35 -1.01 -12.34 2.78
N ARG A 36 -1.04 -13.49 2.12
CA ARG A 36 -1.14 -14.79 2.78
C ARG A 36 0.24 -15.36 3.04
N GLU A 37 0.40 -15.89 4.25
CA GLU A 37 1.53 -16.73 4.62
C GLU A 37 1.03 -18.06 5.19
N ARG A 38 1.85 -19.07 5.17
CA ARG A 38 1.58 -20.33 5.86
C ARG A 38 2.48 -20.41 7.07
N ASP A 39 1.85 -20.67 8.23
CA ASP A 39 2.60 -20.93 9.46
C ASP A 39 3.23 -22.34 9.47
N GLU A 40 3.99 -22.65 10.50
CA GLU A 40 4.64 -23.96 10.69
C GLU A 40 3.64 -25.12 10.73
N ARG A 41 2.38 -24.87 11.09
CA ARG A 41 1.27 -25.83 11.09
C ARG A 41 0.48 -25.83 9.78
N ARG A 42 1.01 -25.23 8.70
CA ARG A 42 0.39 -25.07 7.39
C ARG A 42 -0.96 -24.35 7.38
N ARG A 43 -1.29 -23.58 8.44
CA ARG A 43 -2.48 -22.75 8.47
C ARG A 43 -2.21 -21.45 7.72
N GLU A 44 -3.19 -20.99 6.96
CA GLU A 44 -3.12 -19.67 6.32
C GLU A 44 -3.24 -18.56 7.36
N ARG A 45 -2.30 -17.64 7.31
CA ARG A 45 -2.29 -16.42 8.12
C ARG A 45 -2.27 -15.21 7.20
N TYR A 46 -2.94 -14.18 7.62
CA TYR A 46 -2.99 -12.90 6.90
C TYR A 46 -2.11 -11.90 7.59
N VAL A 47 -1.25 -11.27 6.79
CA VAL A 47 -0.19 -10.38 7.26
C VAL A 47 -0.37 -9.01 6.63
N VAL A 48 -0.22 -7.98 7.43
CA VAL A 48 -0.10 -6.59 7.00
C VAL A 48 1.35 -6.18 7.23
N ASP A 49 2.08 -5.94 6.15
CA ASP A 49 3.48 -5.49 6.21
C ASP A 49 3.58 -3.98 6.42
N ASP A 50 4.66 -3.53 7.03
CA ASP A 50 4.94 -2.10 7.19
C ASP A 50 5.07 -1.37 5.85
N ASP A 51 5.60 -2.07 4.83
CA ASP A 51 5.75 -1.58 3.45
C ASP A 51 4.44 -1.56 2.62
N LEU A 52 3.37 -2.04 3.21
CA LEU A 52 2.12 -2.27 2.50
C LEU A 52 1.56 -0.99 1.89
N TRP A 53 1.50 0.07 2.66
CA TRP A 53 0.98 1.36 2.20
C TRP A 53 1.83 1.94 1.07
N TYR A 54 3.15 1.84 1.17
CA TYR A 54 4.06 2.24 0.11
C TYR A 54 3.78 1.47 -1.19
N ARG A 55 3.73 0.14 -1.13
CA ARG A 55 3.47 -0.70 -2.31
C ARG A 55 2.09 -0.43 -2.93
N SER A 56 1.07 -0.22 -2.09
CA SER A 56 -0.27 0.13 -2.55
C SER A 56 -0.30 1.46 -3.30
N MET A 57 0.42 2.48 -2.82
CA MET A 57 0.52 3.77 -3.49
C MET A 57 1.26 3.67 -4.84
N ILE A 58 2.37 2.94 -4.88
CA ILE A 58 3.12 2.70 -6.12
C ILE A 58 2.27 1.92 -7.13
N ARG A 59 1.51 0.92 -6.68
CA ARG A 59 0.58 0.19 -7.55
C ARG A 59 -0.49 1.10 -8.14
N SER A 60 -1.14 1.93 -7.31
CA SER A 60 -2.15 2.90 -7.78
C SER A 60 -1.60 3.85 -8.84
N ALA A 61 -0.35 4.30 -8.68
CA ALA A 61 0.31 5.12 -9.70
C ALA A 61 0.53 4.35 -11.01
N ARG A 62 0.94 3.08 -10.96
CA ARG A 62 1.13 2.22 -12.14
C ARG A 62 -0.19 1.87 -12.85
N ASP A 63 -1.28 1.70 -12.10
CA ASP A 63 -2.59 1.46 -12.69
C ASP A 63 -3.05 2.66 -13.53
N ASN A 64 -2.68 3.88 -13.13
CA ASN A 64 -2.91 5.08 -13.91
C ASN A 64 -2.10 5.10 -15.23
N ASP A 65 -0.89 4.55 -15.25
CA ASP A 65 -0.04 4.51 -16.46
C ASP A 65 -0.74 3.81 -17.63
N GLN A 66 -1.46 2.73 -17.36
CA GLN A 66 -2.22 2.02 -18.39
C GLN A 66 -3.35 2.88 -18.96
N PHE A 67 -4.05 3.63 -18.10
CA PHE A 67 -5.08 4.56 -18.55
C PHE A 67 -4.47 5.71 -19.36
N ILE A 68 -3.36 6.28 -18.91
CA ILE A 68 -2.64 7.36 -19.59
C ILE A 68 -2.24 6.93 -20.99
N GLU A 69 -1.68 5.74 -21.13
CA GLU A 69 -1.27 5.19 -22.43
C GLU A 69 -2.47 4.97 -23.35
N THR A 70 -3.55 4.38 -22.83
CA THR A 70 -4.80 4.19 -23.58
C THR A 70 -5.40 5.52 -24.04
N ALA A 71 -5.40 6.54 -23.17
CA ALA A 71 -5.89 7.87 -23.51
C ALA A 71 -5.02 8.53 -24.62
N ARG A 72 -3.70 8.39 -24.55
CA ARG A 72 -2.79 8.90 -25.61
C ARG A 72 -3.02 8.23 -26.96
N GLN A 73 -3.25 6.91 -26.98
CA GLN A 73 -3.64 6.18 -28.19
C GLN A 73 -4.98 6.69 -28.73
N GLY A 74 -5.96 6.92 -27.85
CA GLY A 74 -7.27 7.49 -28.23
C GLY A 74 -7.16 8.86 -28.85
N VAL A 75 -6.25 9.72 -28.41
CA VAL A 75 -5.96 11.01 -29.06
C VAL A 75 -5.53 10.84 -30.52
N GLY A 76 -4.69 9.84 -30.80
CA GLY A 76 -4.28 9.51 -32.17
C GLY A 76 -5.43 9.07 -33.05
N ILE A 77 -6.33 8.24 -32.52
CA ILE A 77 -7.50 7.70 -33.25
C ILE A 77 -8.54 8.78 -33.52
N LEU A 78 -8.84 9.63 -32.57
CA LEU A 78 -9.86 10.68 -32.65
C LEU A 78 -9.42 11.89 -33.48
N GLY A 79 -8.14 11.97 -33.80
CA GLY A 79 -7.54 13.11 -34.50
C GLY A 79 -7.18 14.25 -33.56
N ARG A 80 -5.91 14.65 -33.57
CA ARG A 80 -5.39 15.78 -32.79
C ARG A 80 -6.17 17.06 -33.09
N GLY A 81 -6.50 17.80 -32.08
CA GLY A 81 -7.23 19.07 -32.18
C GLY A 81 -8.75 18.94 -32.13
N THR A 82 -9.31 17.72 -32.11
CA THR A 82 -10.75 17.53 -31.89
C THR A 82 -11.09 17.77 -30.40
N PRO A 83 -12.33 18.20 -30.07
CA PRO A 83 -12.76 18.38 -28.69
C PRO A 83 -12.61 17.11 -27.82
N ALA A 84 -12.87 15.94 -28.43
CA ALA A 84 -12.75 14.64 -27.75
C ALA A 84 -11.27 14.31 -27.44
N ALA A 85 -10.37 14.44 -28.42
CA ALA A 85 -8.95 14.26 -28.25
C ALA A 85 -8.37 15.21 -27.17
N THR A 86 -8.78 16.48 -27.22
CA THR A 86 -8.37 17.47 -26.21
C THR A 86 -8.78 17.08 -24.78
N ARG A 87 -9.96 16.49 -24.60
CA ARG A 87 -10.41 15.99 -23.27
C ARG A 87 -9.56 14.82 -22.79
N LEU A 88 -9.27 13.86 -23.67
CA LEU A 88 -8.40 12.72 -23.34
C LEU A 88 -6.98 13.17 -23.00
N GLU A 89 -6.45 14.12 -23.75
CA GLU A 89 -5.11 14.66 -23.51
C GLU A 89 -5.01 15.37 -22.14
N LYS A 90 -6.02 16.17 -21.79
CA LYS A 90 -6.11 16.79 -20.45
C LYS A 90 -6.20 15.76 -19.33
N ALA A 91 -7.01 14.70 -19.50
CA ALA A 91 -7.14 13.64 -18.51
C ALA A 91 -5.81 12.88 -18.35
N ALA A 92 -5.15 12.51 -19.44
CA ALA A 92 -3.85 11.85 -19.41
C ALA A 92 -2.79 12.71 -18.69
N ARG A 93 -2.70 13.99 -19.00
CA ARG A 93 -1.75 14.92 -18.36
C ARG A 93 -2.03 15.09 -16.87
N PHE A 94 -3.31 15.17 -16.48
CA PHE A 94 -3.69 15.28 -15.06
C PHE A 94 -3.28 14.03 -14.28
N LEU A 95 -3.58 12.83 -14.81
CA LEU A 95 -3.22 11.58 -14.18
C LEU A 95 -1.70 11.36 -14.12
N ASP A 96 -0.97 11.73 -15.17
CA ASP A 96 0.50 11.68 -15.22
C ASP A 96 1.11 12.53 -14.09
N PHE A 97 0.67 13.77 -13.97
CA PHE A 97 1.12 14.68 -12.91
C PHE A 97 0.79 14.16 -11.51
N THR A 98 -0.43 13.65 -11.29
CA THR A 98 -0.85 13.12 -9.99
C THR A 98 -0.12 11.84 -9.62
N SER A 99 0.13 10.95 -10.58
CA SER A 99 0.90 9.71 -10.38
C SER A 99 2.34 9.98 -9.99
N GLU A 100 3.02 10.91 -10.67
CA GLU A 100 4.37 11.34 -10.29
C GLU A 100 4.40 11.94 -8.87
N GLY A 101 3.40 12.74 -8.51
CA GLY A 101 3.26 13.31 -7.16
C GLY A 101 3.06 12.23 -6.10
N LEU A 102 2.24 11.22 -6.41
CA LEU A 102 1.97 10.09 -5.54
C LEU A 102 3.22 9.24 -5.28
N ILE A 103 3.99 8.95 -6.33
CA ILE A 103 5.25 8.20 -6.21
C ILE A 103 6.24 8.96 -5.31
N ARG A 104 6.46 10.25 -5.58
CA ARG A 104 7.35 11.07 -4.75
C ARG A 104 6.91 11.13 -3.28
N ALA A 105 5.62 11.30 -3.03
CA ALA A 105 5.08 11.32 -1.67
C ALA A 105 5.23 9.96 -0.96
N ALA A 106 5.03 8.86 -1.68
CA ALA A 106 5.21 7.51 -1.15
C ALA A 106 6.67 7.22 -0.78
N GLU A 107 7.62 7.62 -1.64
CA GLU A 107 9.06 7.49 -1.37
C GLU A 107 9.50 8.29 -0.15
N GLN A 108 9.07 9.55 -0.06
CA GLN A 108 9.34 10.39 1.11
C GLN A 108 8.72 9.84 2.40
N GLY A 109 7.48 9.36 2.33
CA GLY A 109 6.79 8.74 3.47
C GLY A 109 7.51 7.48 3.96
N ARG A 110 8.02 6.67 3.03
CA ARG A 110 8.82 5.50 3.35
C ARG A 110 10.10 5.87 4.10
N GLU A 111 10.86 6.83 3.60
CA GLU A 111 12.08 7.31 4.27
C GLU A 111 11.79 7.79 5.70
N VAL A 112 10.73 8.58 5.91
CA VAL A 112 10.34 9.07 7.23
C VAL A 112 10.00 7.94 8.20
N LEU A 113 9.32 6.88 7.74
CA LEU A 113 8.95 5.73 8.57
C LEU A 113 10.19 4.93 8.99
N TYR A 114 11.10 4.65 8.07
CA TYR A 114 12.31 3.87 8.38
C TYR A 114 13.34 4.64 9.21
N THR A 115 13.52 5.94 8.96
CA THR A 115 14.45 6.77 9.75
C THR A 115 13.99 6.91 11.21
N LYS A 116 12.69 6.91 11.49
CA LYS A 116 12.16 6.97 12.86
C LYS A 116 12.33 5.67 13.65
N THR A 117 12.45 4.53 13.00
CA THR A 117 12.58 3.24 13.68
C THR A 117 13.99 2.99 14.22
N GLU A 118 15.01 3.68 13.67
CA GLU A 118 16.40 3.54 14.11
C GLU A 118 16.78 4.44 15.31
N THR A 119 15.90 5.34 15.74
CA THR A 119 16.18 6.27 16.84
C THR A 119 15.39 5.90 18.11
N THR A 120 15.57 4.70 18.63
CA THR A 120 15.29 4.41 20.05
C THR A 120 16.64 4.31 20.74
N PRO A 121 17.07 5.32 21.47
CA PRO A 121 18.27 5.18 22.31
C PRO A 121 17.91 4.25 23.46
N ASP A 122 18.63 3.15 23.52
CA ASP A 122 18.72 2.27 24.68
C ASP A 122 19.15 3.10 25.91
N GLY A 123 18.18 3.43 26.74
CA GLY A 123 18.35 4.19 27.98
C GLY A 123 18.80 3.29 29.12
N THR A 124 19.95 2.66 29.04
CA THR A 124 20.63 2.09 30.24
C THR A 124 21.44 3.17 30.91
N ALA A 125 20.78 3.96 31.75
CA ALA A 125 21.43 4.74 32.78
C ALA A 125 21.84 3.80 33.93
N THR A 126 23.10 3.44 33.97
CA THR A 126 23.73 2.79 35.12
C THR A 126 23.76 3.76 36.30
N PRO A 127 23.21 3.45 37.48
CA PRO A 127 23.37 4.31 38.64
C PRO A 127 24.81 4.18 39.15
N ARG A 128 25.54 5.29 39.13
CA ARG A 128 26.81 5.40 39.85
C ARG A 128 26.54 5.22 41.37
N SER A 129 27.14 4.19 41.89
CA SER A 129 27.33 4.00 43.32
C SER A 129 28.38 5.01 43.79
N ASP A 130 27.97 6.03 44.53
CA ASP A 130 28.87 6.80 45.38
C ASP A 130 28.96 6.11 46.76
N ARG A 131 30.14 5.58 47.04
CA ARG A 131 30.59 5.30 48.39
C ARG A 131 31.90 6.08 48.60
N ALA A 132 31.85 7.03 49.49
CA ALA A 132 32.86 7.29 50.54
C ALA A 132 32.42 8.49 51.34
#